data_d95aa151e0c65cd39cfbb36f33944e24
#
_entry.id   d95aa151e0c65cd39cfbb36f33944e24
#
_cell.length_a   1.000
_cell.length_b   1.000
_cell.length_c   1.000
_cell.angle_alpha   90.00
_cell.angle_beta   90.00
_cell.angle_gamma   90.00
#
_symmetry.space_group_name_H-M   'P 1'
#
loop_
_entity.id
_entity.type
_entity.pdbx_description
1 polymer ?
#
loop_
_entity_poly.entity_id
_entity_poly.type
_entity_poly.pdbx_seq_one_letter_code
_entity_poly.pdbx_strand_id
1 'polypeptide(L)'
;MKYGLKISALGSVILGALAASQVQAHGWVEFPSARQNTCYLDGGFWDNAIPNQACQAAYDVSGAFPFVQRNEISANVQKYRDMAAVKAVVKDGELCSAGDKAKAGLNVPSAHWQKTGITLDANGQIEVVFHAATPHNPSYWQFYLSKATYDHTKPLTWDDLELVGSSDDVAAGSDKKYRFKVTLPQDRSGDAILYTRWQRVDAGGEGFYNCSDITFGGSTTPPDPTDPTDPVKLTALGYYVGQGFGPVQVGDSVRLRTFDATGMETTDIALPIRANNLETWPAELAGQFNQLKNGEWFIGIWHQEMNHYMFDTQNLYANQVFAPNSNLTYRLSLTKGDTTPPTQPDNSWNKGKIYTAGMVVTHKGKSWTAQWWTQGEEPGTTGEWGVWR
;
A
#
# COMPACT_ATOMS: atom_id res chain seq x y z
N MET A 1 -77.02 15.21 -38.05
CA MET A 1 -76.19 15.37 -36.83
C MET A 1 -74.94 14.60 -37.01
N LYS A 2 -73.79 15.29 -37.25
CA LYS A 2 -72.51 14.68 -37.43
C LYS A 2 -71.66 15.10 -36.23
N TYR A 3 -71.23 14.14 -35.37
CA TYR A 3 -70.36 14.39 -34.29
C TYR A 3 -68.91 14.18 -34.79
N GLY A 4 -68.11 15.25 -34.78
CA GLY A 4 -66.69 15.21 -35.08
C GLY A 4 -65.91 14.89 -33.81
N LEU A 5 -65.11 13.81 -33.83
CA LEU A 5 -64.23 13.39 -32.80
C LEU A 5 -62.91 14.16 -32.94
N LYS A 6 -62.54 15.00 -31.95
CA LYS A 6 -61.26 15.68 -31.89
C LYS A 6 -60.23 14.78 -31.14
N ILE A 7 -59.28 14.24 -31.84
CA ILE A 7 -58.13 13.53 -31.24
C ILE A 7 -57.08 14.57 -30.90
N SER A 8 -56.91 14.78 -29.60
CA SER A 8 -55.76 15.56 -29.07
C SER A 8 -54.56 14.65 -28.95
N ALA A 9 -53.58 14.87 -29.77
CA ALA A 9 -52.25 14.22 -29.63
C ALA A 9 -51.48 14.93 -28.53
N LEU A 10 -51.32 14.28 -27.37
CA LEU A 10 -50.32 14.67 -26.35
C LEU A 10 -48.98 14.13 -26.82
N GLY A 11 -48.11 15.03 -27.28
CA GLY A 11 -46.70 14.75 -27.52
C GLY A 11 -45.94 14.68 -26.21
N SER A 12 -45.58 13.48 -25.75
CA SER A 12 -44.66 13.29 -24.63
C SER A 12 -43.24 13.59 -25.09
N VAL A 13 -42.71 14.75 -24.69
CA VAL A 13 -41.30 15.07 -24.82
C VAL A 13 -40.56 14.27 -23.74
N ILE A 14 -39.93 13.17 -24.12
CA ILE A 14 -39.00 12.47 -23.28
C ILE A 14 -37.70 13.28 -23.29
N LEU A 15 -37.46 14.09 -22.26
CA LEU A 15 -36.13 14.65 -21.94
C LEU A 15 -35.25 13.46 -21.51
N GLY A 16 -34.48 12.92 -22.43
CA GLY A 16 -33.38 12.02 -22.12
C GLY A 16 -32.33 12.80 -21.34
N ALA A 17 -32.32 12.67 -20.03
CA ALA A 17 -31.18 13.08 -19.22
C ALA A 17 -30.00 12.20 -19.64
N LEU A 18 -29.12 12.75 -20.49
CA LEU A 18 -27.77 12.19 -20.69
C LEU A 18 -27.07 12.27 -19.34
N ALA A 19 -27.13 11.19 -18.56
CA ALA A 19 -26.22 10.99 -17.46
C ALA A 19 -24.82 10.88 -18.08
N ALA A 20 -24.10 12.02 -18.14
CA ALA A 20 -22.68 11.98 -18.39
C ALA A 20 -22.06 11.15 -17.28
N SER A 21 -21.67 9.91 -17.59
CA SER A 21 -20.86 9.12 -16.71
C SER A 21 -19.62 9.95 -16.41
N GLN A 22 -19.49 10.40 -15.17
CA GLN A 22 -18.27 11.08 -14.70
C GLN A 22 -17.16 10.06 -14.80
N VAL A 23 -16.34 10.19 -15.83
CA VAL A 23 -15.11 9.41 -15.92
C VAL A 23 -14.22 9.87 -14.76
N GLN A 24 -14.13 9.06 -13.72
CA GLN A 24 -13.25 9.35 -12.59
C GLN A 24 -11.80 9.23 -13.04
N ALA A 25 -11.00 10.22 -12.70
CA ALA A 25 -9.56 10.14 -12.83
C ALA A 25 -8.99 9.52 -11.56
N HIS A 26 -7.90 8.76 -11.67
CA HIS A 26 -7.26 8.15 -10.52
C HIS A 26 -5.75 8.05 -10.76
N GLY A 27 -4.96 8.36 -9.75
CA GLY A 27 -3.52 8.22 -9.86
C GLY A 27 -2.75 8.79 -8.67
N TRP A 28 -1.45 8.58 -8.70
CA TRP A 28 -0.50 9.06 -7.68
C TRP A 28 0.87 9.34 -8.30
N VAL A 29 1.67 10.17 -7.63
CA VAL A 29 3.08 10.33 -8.00
C VAL A 29 3.83 9.06 -7.60
N GLU A 30 4.33 8.36 -8.63
CA GLU A 30 5.14 7.15 -8.49
C GLU A 30 6.61 7.52 -8.20
N PHE A 31 7.12 8.55 -8.89
CA PHE A 31 8.47 9.04 -8.69
C PHE A 31 8.54 10.59 -8.79
N PRO A 32 9.19 11.26 -7.82
CA PRO A 32 9.57 10.76 -6.49
C PRO A 32 8.35 10.28 -5.72
N SER A 33 8.47 9.15 -5.00
CA SER A 33 7.31 8.46 -4.42
C SER A 33 6.52 9.37 -3.47
N ALA A 34 5.20 9.49 -3.71
CA ALA A 34 4.32 10.22 -2.81
C ALA A 34 4.08 9.44 -1.50
N ARG A 35 3.82 10.15 -0.38
CA ARG A 35 3.64 9.59 0.97
C ARG A 35 2.71 8.38 1.00
N GLN A 36 1.52 8.50 0.40
CA GLN A 36 0.53 7.42 0.34
C GLN A 36 1.03 6.21 -0.44
N ASN A 37 1.82 6.43 -1.48
CA ASN A 37 2.41 5.36 -2.26
C ASN A 37 3.55 4.68 -1.50
N THR A 38 4.42 5.46 -0.87
CA THR A 38 5.50 4.95 0.00
C THR A 38 4.93 4.06 1.10
N CYS A 39 3.95 4.55 1.86
CA CYS A 39 3.34 3.78 2.95
C CYS A 39 2.60 2.52 2.47
N TYR A 40 1.99 2.57 1.27
CA TYR A 40 1.39 1.39 0.67
C TYR A 40 2.45 0.33 0.33
N LEU A 41 3.58 0.75 -0.23
CA LEU A 41 4.67 -0.14 -0.66
C LEU A 41 5.44 -0.71 0.53
N ASP A 42 5.69 0.09 1.56
CA ASP A 42 6.31 -0.36 2.81
C ASP A 42 5.45 -1.43 3.51
N GLY A 43 4.13 -1.39 3.33
CA GLY A 43 3.21 -2.41 3.83
C GLY A 43 3.07 -2.43 5.35
N GLY A 44 2.75 -3.60 5.90
CA GLY A 44 2.63 -3.84 7.35
C GLY A 44 1.37 -3.28 8.00
N PHE A 45 0.54 -2.51 7.29
CA PHE A 45 -0.65 -1.86 7.86
C PHE A 45 -1.85 -2.81 8.08
N TRP A 46 -1.80 -4.02 7.52
CA TRP A 46 -2.78 -5.06 7.80
C TRP A 46 -2.43 -5.89 9.03
N ASP A 47 -1.14 -5.91 9.39
CA ASP A 47 -0.58 -6.78 10.44
C ASP A 47 -0.10 -5.98 11.66
N ASN A 48 -0.39 -4.68 11.69
CA ASN A 48 0.09 -3.73 12.71
C ASN A 48 1.61 -3.74 12.87
N ALA A 49 2.31 -3.83 11.75
CA ALA A 49 3.77 -3.96 11.66
C ALA A 49 4.36 -2.99 10.62
N ILE A 50 3.89 -1.73 10.61
CA ILE A 50 4.34 -0.70 9.67
C ILE A 50 5.80 -0.35 9.97
N PRO A 51 6.74 -0.56 9.04
CA PRO A 51 8.16 -0.36 9.31
C PRO A 51 8.56 1.11 9.37
N ASN A 52 7.88 1.96 8.62
CA ASN A 52 8.15 3.38 8.52
C ASN A 52 7.42 4.15 9.64
N GLN A 53 8.19 4.86 10.47
CA GLN A 53 7.65 5.58 11.63
C GLN A 53 6.63 6.67 11.23
N ALA A 54 6.84 7.37 10.11
CA ALA A 54 5.89 8.38 9.64
C ALA A 54 4.63 7.74 9.07
N CYS A 55 4.75 6.60 8.37
CA CYS A 55 3.60 5.83 7.92
C CYS A 55 2.81 5.25 9.10
N GLN A 56 3.47 4.83 10.18
CA GLN A 56 2.80 4.41 11.42
C GLN A 56 2.01 5.57 12.02
N ALA A 57 2.63 6.74 12.15
CA ALA A 57 1.93 7.93 12.67
C ALA A 57 0.74 8.34 11.77
N ALA A 58 0.87 8.21 10.45
CA ALA A 58 -0.23 8.45 9.52
C ALA A 58 -1.35 7.42 9.68
N TYR A 59 -1.00 6.16 9.90
CA TYR A 59 -1.94 5.07 10.18
C TYR A 59 -2.70 5.29 11.49
N ASP A 60 -2.02 5.76 12.54
CA ASP A 60 -2.64 6.04 13.85
C ASP A 60 -3.72 7.13 13.75
N VAL A 61 -3.60 8.04 12.74
CA VAL A 61 -4.58 9.10 12.49
C VAL A 61 -5.71 8.64 11.56
N SER A 62 -5.41 7.90 10.51
CA SER A 62 -6.33 7.63 9.39
C SER A 62 -6.58 6.15 9.09
N GLY A 63 -5.93 5.23 9.81
CA GLY A 63 -5.93 3.81 9.47
C GLY A 63 -5.29 3.55 8.10
N ALA A 64 -5.59 2.41 7.51
CA ALA A 64 -5.06 2.01 6.19
C ALA A 64 -5.66 2.81 5.01
N PHE A 65 -6.74 3.57 5.22
CA PHE A 65 -7.52 4.16 4.13
C PHE A 65 -6.70 5.01 3.15
N PRO A 66 -5.83 5.97 3.57
CA PRO A 66 -5.05 6.76 2.63
C PRO A 66 -4.03 5.94 1.84
N PHE A 67 -3.63 4.77 2.31
CA PHE A 67 -2.68 3.89 1.64
C PHE A 67 -3.37 3.03 0.59
N VAL A 68 -4.51 2.41 0.93
CA VAL A 68 -5.27 1.58 0.00
C VAL A 68 -5.99 2.40 -1.06
N GLN A 69 -6.38 3.64 -0.73
CA GLN A 69 -6.99 4.62 -1.65
C GLN A 69 -5.94 5.64 -2.17
N ARG A 70 -4.70 5.17 -2.37
CA ARG A 70 -3.57 6.04 -2.79
C ARG A 70 -3.80 6.77 -4.11
N ASN A 71 -4.70 6.27 -4.94
CA ASN A 71 -5.05 6.83 -6.24
C ASN A 71 -6.06 7.98 -6.17
N GLU A 72 -6.59 8.30 -5.00
CA GLU A 72 -7.68 9.28 -4.82
C GLU A 72 -7.33 10.35 -3.76
N ILE A 73 -6.11 10.84 -3.72
CA ILE A 73 -5.80 12.01 -2.88
C ILE A 73 -6.23 13.23 -3.68
N SER A 74 -7.54 13.52 -3.64
CA SER A 74 -8.16 14.49 -4.54
C SER A 74 -9.18 15.40 -3.83
N ALA A 75 -9.44 16.54 -4.45
CA ALA A 75 -10.49 17.47 -4.06
C ALA A 75 -11.18 18.07 -5.28
N ASN A 76 -12.48 18.30 -5.19
CA ASN A 76 -13.27 18.98 -6.22
C ASN A 76 -13.30 20.49 -5.95
N VAL A 77 -12.76 21.28 -6.88
CA VAL A 77 -12.75 22.73 -6.81
C VAL A 77 -13.33 23.30 -8.10
N GLN A 78 -14.54 23.82 -8.08
CA GLN A 78 -15.20 24.30 -9.30
C GLN A 78 -14.42 25.44 -9.99
N LYS A 79 -13.85 26.36 -9.20
CA LYS A 79 -12.99 27.43 -9.70
C LYS A 79 -11.52 27.06 -9.62
N TYR A 80 -11.15 25.87 -10.10
CA TYR A 80 -9.81 25.28 -9.95
C TYR A 80 -8.66 26.09 -10.57
N ARG A 81 -8.94 27.07 -11.44
CA ARG A 81 -7.93 28.01 -11.98
C ARG A 81 -7.65 29.18 -11.04
N ASP A 82 -8.54 29.43 -10.09
CA ASP A 82 -8.39 30.43 -9.04
C ASP A 82 -7.73 29.78 -7.81
N MET A 83 -6.47 30.11 -7.56
CA MET A 83 -5.73 29.57 -6.42
C MET A 83 -6.34 29.95 -5.07
N ALA A 84 -7.07 31.07 -4.96
CA ALA A 84 -7.79 31.40 -3.74
C ALA A 84 -8.93 30.38 -3.48
N ALA A 85 -9.62 29.96 -4.53
CA ALA A 85 -10.65 28.91 -4.41
C ALA A 85 -10.02 27.55 -4.09
N VAL A 86 -8.86 27.23 -4.65
CA VAL A 86 -8.12 25.98 -4.32
C VAL A 86 -7.71 25.97 -2.84
N LYS A 87 -7.08 27.04 -2.36
CA LYS A 87 -6.64 27.20 -0.97
C LYS A 87 -7.80 27.21 0.03
N ALA A 88 -8.99 27.62 -0.38
CA ALA A 88 -10.19 27.58 0.45
C ALA A 88 -10.69 26.15 0.69
N VAL A 89 -10.43 25.23 -0.23
CA VAL A 89 -10.80 23.80 -0.13
C VAL A 89 -9.64 22.98 0.45
N VAL A 90 -8.46 23.10 -0.15
CA VAL A 90 -7.23 22.43 0.32
C VAL A 90 -6.47 23.44 1.19
N LYS A 91 -6.75 23.43 2.48
CA LYS A 91 -6.28 24.43 3.44
C LYS A 91 -4.85 24.16 3.91
N ASP A 92 -4.25 25.20 4.48
CA ASP A 92 -2.98 25.06 5.18
C ASP A 92 -3.05 23.95 6.24
N GLY A 93 -2.01 23.11 6.27
CA GLY A 93 -1.96 21.92 7.13
C GLY A 93 -2.72 20.71 6.58
N GLU A 94 -3.45 20.84 5.47
CA GLU A 94 -4.25 19.75 4.87
C GLU A 94 -3.79 19.42 3.43
N LEU A 95 -2.63 19.89 3.01
CA LEU A 95 -2.18 19.85 1.61
C LEU A 95 -1.98 18.40 1.12
N CYS A 96 -1.33 17.56 1.92
CA CYS A 96 -0.98 16.20 1.52
C CYS A 96 -2.16 15.22 1.53
N SER A 97 -3.29 15.61 2.13
CA SER A 97 -4.56 14.86 2.11
C SER A 97 -5.60 15.45 1.14
N ALA A 98 -5.25 16.51 0.40
CA ALA A 98 -6.20 17.26 -0.43
C ALA A 98 -7.41 17.82 0.36
N GLY A 99 -7.27 18.11 1.67
CA GLY A 99 -8.36 18.54 2.54
C GLY A 99 -9.29 17.41 3.01
N ASP A 100 -9.05 16.17 2.62
CA ASP A 100 -9.84 15.01 3.03
C ASP A 100 -9.44 14.58 4.45
N LYS A 101 -10.40 14.68 5.39
CA LYS A 101 -10.19 14.30 6.80
C LYS A 101 -9.96 12.81 6.98
N ALA A 102 -10.51 11.96 6.12
CA ALA A 102 -10.28 10.52 6.18
C ALA A 102 -8.83 10.15 5.83
N LYS A 103 -8.10 11.07 5.20
CA LYS A 103 -6.71 10.90 4.77
C LYS A 103 -5.74 11.84 5.53
N ALA A 104 -6.21 12.46 6.63
CA ALA A 104 -5.48 13.48 7.39
C ALA A 104 -4.11 12.98 7.90
N GLY A 105 -3.93 11.69 8.07
CA GLY A 105 -2.65 11.09 8.45
C GLY A 105 -1.50 11.45 7.49
N LEU A 106 -1.79 11.70 6.20
CA LEU A 106 -0.76 12.13 5.25
C LEU A 106 -0.21 13.54 5.53
N ASN A 107 -0.90 14.32 6.37
CA ASN A 107 -0.45 15.66 6.78
C ASN A 107 0.39 15.65 8.05
N VAL A 108 0.59 14.51 8.70
CA VAL A 108 1.34 14.42 9.96
C VAL A 108 2.72 15.03 9.76
N PRO A 109 3.09 16.07 10.54
CA PRO A 109 4.43 16.64 10.48
C PRO A 109 5.43 15.62 11.03
N SER A 110 6.46 15.30 10.24
CA SER A 110 7.48 14.33 10.68
C SER A 110 8.75 14.47 9.84
N ALA A 111 9.89 14.51 10.52
CA ALA A 111 11.19 14.37 9.86
C ALA A 111 11.46 12.92 9.40
N HIS A 112 10.64 11.96 9.82
CA HIS A 112 10.80 10.53 9.52
C HIS A 112 10.06 10.08 8.25
N TRP A 113 9.40 11.00 7.51
CA TRP A 113 8.93 10.65 6.19
C TRP A 113 10.11 10.17 5.35
N GLN A 114 9.97 8.99 4.74
CA GLN A 114 11.00 8.43 3.86
C GLN A 114 11.20 9.33 2.65
N LYS A 115 12.45 9.72 2.40
CA LYS A 115 12.80 10.61 1.31
C LYS A 115 13.28 9.82 0.11
N THR A 116 12.84 10.24 -1.07
CA THR A 116 13.46 9.82 -2.32
C THR A 116 14.69 10.69 -2.57
N GLY A 117 15.87 10.05 -2.63
CA GLY A 117 17.09 10.75 -3.05
C GLY A 117 16.96 11.21 -4.49
N ILE A 118 17.23 12.49 -4.76
CA ILE A 118 17.19 13.04 -6.11
C ILE A 118 18.54 13.61 -6.51
N THR A 119 18.87 13.46 -7.79
CA THR A 119 19.99 14.12 -8.43
C THR A 119 19.49 14.85 -9.65
N LEU A 120 19.89 16.12 -9.77
CA LEU A 120 19.56 16.94 -10.92
C LEU A 120 20.39 16.48 -12.12
N ASP A 121 19.76 16.39 -13.27
CA ASP A 121 20.48 16.18 -14.53
C ASP A 121 21.29 17.43 -14.93
N ALA A 122 22.03 17.35 -16.07
CA ALA A 122 22.85 18.45 -16.56
C ALA A 122 22.06 19.76 -16.83
N ASN A 123 20.74 19.68 -16.94
CA ASN A 123 19.85 20.83 -17.14
C ASN A 123 19.22 21.31 -15.82
N GLY A 124 19.60 20.74 -14.68
CA GLY A 124 19.00 21.02 -13.40
C GLY A 124 17.60 20.45 -13.22
N GLN A 125 17.30 19.32 -13.90
CA GLN A 125 15.97 18.72 -13.93
C GLN A 125 15.94 17.36 -13.26
N ILE A 126 14.77 17.01 -12.73
CA ILE A 126 14.41 15.65 -12.36
C ILE A 126 13.28 15.16 -13.24
N GLU A 127 13.15 13.85 -13.37
CA GLU A 127 11.95 13.25 -13.90
C GLU A 127 10.89 13.16 -12.79
N VAL A 128 9.65 13.53 -13.09
CA VAL A 128 8.48 13.25 -12.23
C VAL A 128 7.57 12.30 -12.99
N VAL A 129 7.25 11.17 -12.38
CA VAL A 129 6.39 10.14 -12.96
C VAL A 129 5.10 10.06 -12.17
N PHE A 130 3.98 10.25 -12.83
CA PHE A 130 2.66 10.09 -12.25
C PHE A 130 1.98 8.87 -12.87
N HIS A 131 1.67 7.88 -12.07
CA HIS A 131 0.89 6.72 -12.49
C HIS A 131 -0.60 7.07 -12.45
N ALA A 132 -1.25 7.03 -13.60
CA ALA A 132 -2.69 7.25 -13.73
C ALA A 132 -3.40 5.92 -13.90
N ALA A 133 -3.93 5.35 -12.83
CA ALA A 133 -4.77 4.16 -12.91
C ALA A 133 -5.93 4.38 -13.88
N THR A 134 -6.46 5.61 -13.90
CA THR A 134 -7.43 6.11 -14.87
C THR A 134 -6.96 7.46 -15.41
N PRO A 135 -6.30 7.52 -16.57
CA PRO A 135 -5.88 8.77 -17.21
C PRO A 135 -7.07 9.66 -17.54
N HIS A 136 -6.87 10.97 -17.50
CA HIS A 136 -7.88 11.95 -17.86
C HIS A 136 -7.26 13.15 -18.60
N ASN A 137 -7.79 13.44 -19.77
CA ASN A 137 -7.47 14.60 -20.58
C ASN A 137 -8.77 15.31 -21.02
N PRO A 138 -8.79 16.63 -21.14
CA PRO A 138 -7.68 17.53 -20.89
C PRO A 138 -7.43 17.76 -19.39
N SER A 139 -6.16 18.05 -19.08
CA SER A 139 -5.69 18.32 -17.72
C SER A 139 -4.52 19.30 -17.73
N TYR A 140 -4.08 19.78 -16.56
CA TYR A 140 -2.83 20.51 -16.40
C TYR A 140 -2.14 20.17 -15.09
N TRP A 141 -0.87 20.50 -14.98
CA TRP A 141 0.00 20.11 -13.90
C TRP A 141 0.71 21.29 -13.28
N GLN A 142 0.92 21.24 -11.98
CA GLN A 142 1.70 22.21 -11.23
C GLN A 142 2.60 21.45 -10.25
N PHE A 143 3.86 21.87 -10.21
CA PHE A 143 4.89 21.31 -9.35
C PHE A 143 5.39 22.41 -8.43
N TYR A 144 5.32 22.15 -7.15
CA TYR A 144 5.78 23.07 -6.12
C TYR A 144 6.88 22.40 -5.31
N LEU A 145 7.85 23.19 -4.86
CA LEU A 145 8.90 22.73 -3.96
C LEU A 145 8.77 23.47 -2.63
N SER A 146 8.94 22.77 -1.51
CA SER A 146 8.97 23.43 -0.22
C SER A 146 10.22 24.35 -0.13
N LYS A 147 10.05 25.51 0.50
CA LYS A 147 11.14 26.46 0.74
C LYS A 147 12.27 25.84 1.56
N ALA A 148 13.48 26.31 1.39
CA ALA A 148 14.63 25.85 2.17
C ALA A 148 14.46 26.07 3.68
N THR A 149 13.61 27.01 4.07
CA THR A 149 13.30 27.36 5.46
C THR A 149 12.15 26.56 6.05
N TYR A 150 11.53 25.64 5.28
CA TYR A 150 10.42 24.82 5.77
C TYR A 150 10.87 23.88 6.88
N ASP A 151 10.14 23.88 7.98
CA ASP A 151 10.35 23.02 9.14
C ASP A 151 9.47 21.77 9.03
N HIS A 152 10.07 20.62 8.73
CA HIS A 152 9.36 19.34 8.55
C HIS A 152 8.62 18.85 9.81
N THR A 153 8.85 19.47 10.97
CA THR A 153 8.11 19.19 12.20
C THR A 153 6.83 20.01 12.34
N LYS A 154 6.50 20.82 11.33
CA LYS A 154 5.28 21.63 11.28
C LYS A 154 4.38 21.22 10.12
N PRO A 155 3.07 21.49 10.22
CA PRO A 155 2.16 21.28 9.10
C PRO A 155 2.58 22.09 7.87
N LEU A 156 2.53 21.47 6.69
CA LEU A 156 2.84 22.13 5.43
C LEU A 156 1.74 23.15 5.08
N THR A 157 2.14 24.36 4.74
CA THR A 157 1.24 25.43 4.30
C THR A 157 1.52 25.81 2.85
N TRP A 158 0.57 26.50 2.19
CA TRP A 158 0.78 27.04 0.85
C TRP A 158 1.90 28.08 0.79
N ASP A 159 2.12 28.79 1.89
CA ASP A 159 3.18 29.78 1.99
C ASP A 159 4.57 29.15 2.13
N ASP A 160 4.66 27.88 2.49
CA ASP A 160 5.91 27.11 2.50
C ASP A 160 6.32 26.64 1.09
N LEU A 161 5.45 26.78 0.09
CA LEU A 161 5.64 26.24 -1.25
C LEU A 161 6.00 27.33 -2.27
N GLU A 162 6.90 27.00 -3.20
CA GLU A 162 7.25 27.77 -4.38
C GLU A 162 6.91 26.98 -5.63
N LEU A 163 6.23 27.62 -6.62
CA LEU A 163 5.94 26.99 -7.91
C LEU A 163 7.26 26.89 -8.71
N VAL A 164 7.68 25.64 -8.99
CA VAL A 164 8.92 25.36 -9.72
C VAL A 164 8.67 24.86 -11.14
N GLY A 165 7.44 24.51 -11.48
CA GLY A 165 7.10 24.08 -12.84
C GLY A 165 5.61 23.94 -13.04
N SER A 166 5.21 23.97 -14.31
CA SER A 166 3.85 23.64 -14.75
C SER A 166 3.89 23.00 -16.13
N SER A 167 2.87 22.23 -16.45
CA SER A 167 2.66 21.66 -17.77
C SER A 167 1.19 21.75 -18.13
N ASP A 168 0.91 22.09 -19.37
CA ASP A 168 -0.42 21.97 -19.94
C ASP A 168 -0.76 20.49 -20.22
N ASP A 169 -1.82 20.27 -20.98
CA ASP A 169 -2.32 18.94 -21.30
C ASP A 169 -1.26 18.09 -22.03
N VAL A 170 -0.97 16.94 -21.45
CA VAL A 170 -0.08 15.93 -22.05
C VAL A 170 -0.82 14.58 -22.06
N ALA A 171 -0.51 13.76 -23.05
CA ALA A 171 -1.07 12.42 -23.10
C ALA A 171 -0.31 11.46 -22.17
N ALA A 172 -1.04 10.58 -21.48
CA ALA A 172 -0.41 9.47 -20.77
C ALA A 172 0.23 8.49 -21.77
N GLY A 173 1.35 7.89 -21.37
CA GLY A 173 1.95 6.79 -22.11
C GLY A 173 1.05 5.55 -22.15
N SER A 174 1.39 4.59 -23.00
CA SER A 174 0.69 3.30 -23.10
C SER A 174 0.74 2.49 -21.79
N ASP A 175 1.70 2.80 -20.91
CA ASP A 175 1.88 2.28 -19.57
C ASP A 175 1.06 3.04 -18.50
N LYS A 176 0.15 3.92 -18.93
CA LYS A 176 -0.68 4.79 -18.08
C LYS A 176 0.12 5.73 -17.20
N LYS A 177 1.29 6.16 -17.62
CA LYS A 177 2.11 7.11 -16.87
C LYS A 177 2.25 8.43 -17.61
N TYR A 178 2.16 9.52 -16.84
CA TYR A 178 2.57 10.85 -17.28
C TYR A 178 4.00 11.07 -16.79
N ARG A 179 4.85 11.64 -17.65
CA ARG A 179 6.27 11.92 -17.34
C ARG A 179 6.59 13.37 -17.61
N PHE A 180 7.27 14.00 -16.67
CA PHE A 180 7.63 15.40 -16.73
C PHE A 180 9.09 15.61 -16.39
N LYS A 181 9.75 16.53 -17.10
CA LYS A 181 11.04 17.08 -16.67
C LYS A 181 10.77 18.37 -15.91
N VAL A 182 11.05 18.36 -14.62
CA VAL A 182 10.83 19.49 -13.72
C VAL A 182 12.16 20.08 -13.31
N THR A 183 12.37 21.36 -13.61
CA THR A 183 13.58 22.10 -13.23
C THR A 183 13.49 22.49 -11.76
N LEU A 184 14.49 22.17 -10.98
CA LEU A 184 14.60 22.53 -9.56
C LEU A 184 15.79 23.47 -9.35
N PRO A 185 15.77 24.30 -8.28
CA PRO A 185 16.91 25.16 -7.95
C PRO A 185 18.18 24.33 -7.71
N GLN A 186 19.28 24.69 -8.38
CA GLN A 186 20.53 23.94 -8.35
C GLN A 186 21.34 24.14 -7.05
N ASP A 187 21.03 25.19 -6.31
CA ASP A 187 21.67 25.53 -5.03
C ASP A 187 20.96 24.90 -3.82
N ARG A 188 19.93 24.07 -4.06
CA ARG A 188 19.20 23.39 -3.01
C ARG A 188 19.99 22.16 -2.51
N SER A 189 19.93 21.95 -1.21
CA SER A 189 20.48 20.79 -0.52
C SER A 189 19.56 20.36 0.61
N GLY A 190 19.75 19.13 1.09
CA GLY A 190 18.97 18.56 2.18
C GLY A 190 17.53 18.20 1.78
N ASP A 191 16.68 18.12 2.76
CA ASP A 191 15.32 17.62 2.61
C ASP A 191 14.35 18.68 2.05
N ALA A 192 13.38 18.23 1.28
CA ALA A 192 12.29 19.06 0.76
C ALA A 192 11.05 18.22 0.50
N ILE A 193 9.91 18.87 0.28
CA ILE A 193 8.69 18.27 -0.23
C ILE A 193 8.47 18.76 -1.66
N LEU A 194 8.39 17.82 -2.61
CA LEU A 194 7.87 18.09 -3.94
C LEU A 194 6.37 17.85 -3.90
N TYR A 195 5.61 18.93 -4.06
CA TYR A 195 4.15 18.90 -4.05
C TYR A 195 3.63 18.97 -5.47
N THR A 196 2.96 17.90 -5.93
CA THR A 196 2.43 17.78 -7.29
C THR A 196 0.92 17.91 -7.28
N ARG A 197 0.41 18.80 -8.12
CA ARG A 197 -1.01 18.97 -8.39
C ARG A 197 -1.31 18.59 -9.83
N TRP A 198 -2.16 17.56 -10.03
CA TRP A 198 -2.78 17.22 -11.31
C TRP A 198 -4.22 17.73 -11.31
N GLN A 199 -4.58 18.59 -12.24
CA GLN A 199 -5.90 19.19 -12.30
C GLN A 199 -6.61 18.81 -13.59
N ARG A 200 -7.75 18.18 -13.48
CA ARG A 200 -8.68 17.94 -14.60
C ARG A 200 -9.29 19.25 -15.07
N VAL A 201 -9.49 19.34 -16.38
CA VAL A 201 -10.16 20.49 -17.03
C VAL A 201 -11.55 20.05 -17.45
N ASP A 202 -12.46 19.98 -16.51
CA ASP A 202 -13.85 19.62 -16.71
C ASP A 202 -14.77 20.29 -15.66
N ALA A 203 -16.09 20.06 -15.77
CA ALA A 203 -17.06 20.64 -14.86
C ALA A 203 -16.99 20.07 -13.43
N GLY A 204 -16.38 18.89 -13.22
CA GLY A 204 -16.17 18.29 -11.90
C GLY A 204 -15.09 18.99 -11.12
N GLY A 205 -14.11 19.57 -11.81
CA GLY A 205 -13.03 20.35 -11.21
C GLY A 205 -12.15 19.56 -10.25
N GLU A 206 -12.04 18.24 -10.43
CA GLU A 206 -11.25 17.38 -9.57
C GLU A 206 -9.76 17.64 -9.78
N GLY A 207 -9.06 17.89 -8.68
CA GLY A 207 -7.59 18.00 -8.65
C GLY A 207 -7.01 16.96 -7.72
N PHE A 208 -5.87 16.38 -8.08
CA PHE A 208 -5.12 15.40 -7.30
C PHE A 208 -3.88 16.05 -6.72
N TYR A 209 -3.61 15.79 -5.45
CA TYR A 209 -2.59 16.47 -4.66
C TYR A 209 -1.69 15.45 -3.99
N ASN A 210 -0.39 15.53 -4.24
CA ASN A 210 0.57 14.55 -3.75
C ASN A 210 1.78 15.23 -3.12
N CYS A 211 2.15 14.79 -1.93
CA CYS A 211 3.39 15.17 -1.25
C CYS A 211 4.42 14.06 -1.45
N SER A 212 5.53 14.36 -2.08
CA SER A 212 6.70 13.49 -2.20
C SER A 212 7.83 14.08 -1.37
N ASP A 213 8.25 13.37 -0.33
CA ASP A 213 9.41 13.78 0.46
C ASP A 213 10.68 13.40 -0.31
N ILE A 214 11.57 14.37 -0.51
CA ILE A 214 12.80 14.21 -1.30
C ILE A 214 14.01 14.72 -0.52
N THR A 215 15.19 14.27 -0.89
CA THR A 215 16.45 14.84 -0.41
C THR A 215 17.38 15.14 -1.59
N PHE A 216 17.92 16.37 -1.61
CA PHE A 216 18.90 16.79 -2.61
C PHE A 216 20.28 16.26 -2.24
N GLY A 217 21.08 15.92 -3.25
CA GLY A 217 22.43 15.39 -3.05
C GLY A 217 22.44 13.90 -2.71
N GLY A 218 21.30 13.22 -2.86
CA GLY A 218 21.29 11.76 -2.94
C GLY A 218 22.16 11.34 -4.12
N SER A 219 23.24 10.60 -3.86
CA SER A 219 24.21 10.21 -4.87
C SER A 219 23.55 9.37 -5.95
N THR A 220 23.63 9.80 -7.23
CA THR A 220 23.39 8.92 -8.40
C THR A 220 24.65 8.17 -8.80
N THR A 221 25.76 8.44 -8.12
CA THR A 221 26.93 7.58 -8.21
C THR A 221 26.59 6.26 -7.51
N PRO A 222 26.92 5.11 -8.09
CA PRO A 222 26.86 3.86 -7.34
C PRO A 222 27.53 4.09 -6.00
N PRO A 223 26.93 3.67 -4.86
CA PRO A 223 27.47 3.94 -3.55
C PRO A 223 28.93 3.51 -3.49
N ASP A 224 29.80 4.41 -3.03
CA ASP A 224 31.16 4.03 -2.63
C ASP A 224 30.99 3.11 -1.41
N PRO A 225 31.41 1.87 -1.49
CA PRO A 225 31.25 0.93 -0.38
C PRO A 225 31.91 1.38 0.93
N THR A 226 32.57 2.54 0.93
CA THR A 226 33.21 3.15 2.09
C THR A 226 32.47 4.36 2.67
N ASP A 227 31.36 4.86 2.03
CA ASP A 227 30.56 5.95 2.58
C ASP A 227 29.40 5.41 3.45
N PRO A 228 29.42 5.64 4.77
CA PRO A 228 28.35 5.13 5.66
C PRO A 228 26.99 5.82 5.50
N THR A 229 26.88 6.83 4.62
CA THR A 229 25.61 7.57 4.38
C THR A 229 24.88 7.13 3.10
N ASP A 230 25.53 6.38 2.20
CA ASP A 230 24.89 5.80 1.03
C ASP A 230 24.19 4.47 1.40
N PRO A 231 22.97 4.22 0.90
CA PRO A 231 22.38 2.89 1.05
C PRO A 231 23.32 1.87 0.39
N VAL A 232 23.86 0.97 1.19
CA VAL A 232 24.75 -0.09 0.71
C VAL A 232 24.06 -0.82 -0.43
N LYS A 233 24.59 -0.70 -1.65
CA LYS A 233 24.06 -1.44 -2.80
C LYS A 233 24.28 -2.92 -2.55
N LEU A 234 23.23 -3.61 -2.17
CA LEU A 234 23.26 -5.03 -1.89
C LEU A 234 23.48 -5.83 -3.19
N THR A 235 24.07 -6.99 -3.05
CA THR A 235 24.31 -7.93 -4.15
C THR A 235 23.09 -8.84 -4.30
N ALA A 236 22.57 -8.98 -5.53
CA ALA A 236 21.50 -9.92 -5.82
C ALA A 236 22.03 -11.36 -5.72
N LEU A 237 21.41 -12.17 -4.88
CA LEU A 237 21.76 -13.59 -4.70
C LEU A 237 20.92 -14.51 -5.59
N GLY A 238 19.72 -14.09 -5.97
CA GLY A 238 18.81 -14.87 -6.79
C GLY A 238 17.34 -14.51 -6.57
N TYR A 239 16.44 -15.17 -7.30
CA TYR A 239 15.01 -14.92 -7.18
C TYR A 239 14.46 -15.42 -5.86
N TYR A 240 13.65 -14.60 -5.20
CA TYR A 240 13.02 -14.91 -3.91
C TYR A 240 12.13 -16.14 -4.01
N VAL A 241 11.19 -16.14 -4.93
CA VAL A 241 10.37 -17.31 -5.27
C VAL A 241 10.77 -17.78 -6.65
N GLY A 242 11.41 -18.94 -6.74
CA GLY A 242 11.80 -19.55 -8.01
C GLY A 242 10.60 -20.09 -8.79
N GLN A 243 10.69 -20.04 -10.11
CA GLN A 243 9.73 -20.75 -10.96
C GLN A 243 9.77 -22.25 -10.61
N GLY A 244 8.60 -22.82 -10.27
CA GLY A 244 8.51 -24.22 -9.82
C GLY A 244 8.57 -24.40 -8.31
N PHE A 245 8.65 -23.30 -7.53
CA PHE A 245 8.31 -23.39 -6.11
C PHE A 245 6.87 -23.91 -5.99
N GLY A 246 6.71 -25.08 -5.40
CA GLY A 246 5.49 -25.90 -5.49
C GLY A 246 4.22 -25.18 -5.02
N PRO A 247 3.03 -25.70 -5.35
CA PRO A 247 1.78 -25.10 -4.90
C PRO A 247 1.74 -25.09 -3.37
N VAL A 248 1.50 -23.89 -2.84
CA VAL A 248 1.33 -23.64 -1.41
C VAL A 248 -0.14 -23.80 -1.06
N GLN A 249 -0.45 -24.46 0.06
CA GLN A 249 -1.80 -24.73 0.51
C GLN A 249 -1.98 -24.38 1.99
N VAL A 250 -3.21 -24.15 2.40
CA VAL A 250 -3.54 -23.97 3.83
C VAL A 250 -3.07 -25.18 4.63
N GLY A 251 -2.38 -24.93 5.74
CA GLY A 251 -1.75 -25.96 6.57
C GLY A 251 -0.26 -26.17 6.28
N ASP A 252 0.24 -25.72 5.13
CA ASP A 252 1.67 -25.71 4.83
C ASP A 252 2.43 -24.67 5.70
N SER A 253 3.76 -24.73 5.67
CA SER A 253 4.63 -23.68 6.21
C SER A 253 5.70 -23.35 5.20
N VAL A 254 5.89 -22.06 4.90
CA VAL A 254 6.99 -21.57 4.09
C VAL A 254 8.07 -21.03 5.02
N ARG A 255 9.32 -21.48 4.80
CA ARG A 255 10.45 -21.15 5.66
C ARG A 255 11.56 -20.50 4.86
N LEU A 256 12.00 -19.31 5.29
CA LEU A 256 13.11 -18.56 4.74
C LEU A 256 14.27 -18.58 5.71
N ARG A 257 15.43 -18.98 5.23
CA ARG A 257 16.68 -19.03 6.01
C ARG A 257 17.80 -18.32 5.29
N THR A 258 18.71 -17.69 6.05
CA THR A 258 19.94 -17.13 5.51
C THR A 258 21.14 -17.74 6.20
N PHE A 259 22.25 -17.78 5.47
CA PHE A 259 23.51 -18.38 5.93
C PHE A 259 24.66 -17.44 5.67
N ASP A 260 25.63 -17.42 6.57
CA ASP A 260 26.88 -16.70 6.40
C ASP A 260 27.84 -17.44 5.41
N ALA A 261 29.03 -16.83 5.19
CA ALA A 261 30.02 -17.38 4.28
C ALA A 261 30.57 -18.74 4.71
N THR A 262 30.38 -19.15 5.97
CA THR A 262 30.79 -20.46 6.51
C THR A 262 29.67 -21.50 6.39
N GLY A 263 28.47 -21.08 5.98
CA GLY A 263 27.27 -21.91 5.94
C GLY A 263 26.50 -21.98 7.26
N MET A 264 26.88 -21.17 8.26
CA MET A 264 26.13 -21.07 9.52
C MET A 264 24.83 -20.29 9.29
N GLU A 265 23.74 -20.83 9.83
CA GLU A 265 22.41 -20.20 9.75
C GLU A 265 22.39 -18.92 10.60
N THR A 266 22.04 -17.80 9.96
CA THR A 266 21.98 -16.47 10.59
C THR A 266 20.58 -15.94 10.78
N THR A 267 19.61 -16.51 10.04
CA THR A 267 18.18 -16.16 10.15
C THR A 267 17.32 -17.35 9.80
N ASP A 268 16.22 -17.51 10.51
CA ASP A 268 15.23 -18.54 10.29
C ASP A 268 13.83 -17.97 10.57
N ILE A 269 13.04 -17.81 9.52
CA ILE A 269 11.65 -17.35 9.60
C ILE A 269 10.75 -18.42 9.01
N ALA A 270 9.80 -18.90 9.78
CA ALA A 270 8.78 -19.85 9.33
C ALA A 270 7.40 -19.20 9.37
N LEU A 271 6.76 -19.11 8.21
CA LEU A 271 5.42 -18.55 8.05
C LEU A 271 4.41 -19.68 7.86
N PRO A 272 3.52 -19.94 8.83
CA PRO A 272 2.40 -20.86 8.66
C PRO A 272 1.39 -20.31 7.66
N ILE A 273 0.95 -21.16 6.73
CA ILE A 273 -0.03 -20.78 5.71
C ILE A 273 -1.44 -21.06 6.23
N ARG A 274 -2.25 -20.00 6.25
CA ARG A 274 -3.64 -19.99 6.67
C ARG A 274 -4.52 -19.51 5.52
N ALA A 275 -5.84 -19.62 5.66
CA ALA A 275 -6.78 -19.17 4.64
C ALA A 275 -6.67 -17.64 4.35
N ASN A 276 -6.31 -16.85 5.36
CA ASN A 276 -6.20 -15.39 5.24
C ASN A 276 -4.88 -14.90 4.63
N ASN A 277 -3.85 -15.74 4.54
CA ASN A 277 -2.56 -15.35 3.94
C ASN A 277 -2.12 -16.23 2.77
N LEU A 278 -2.98 -17.13 2.28
CA LEU A 278 -2.63 -18.04 1.19
C LEU A 278 -2.16 -17.33 -0.07
N GLU A 279 -2.78 -16.21 -0.42
CA GLU A 279 -2.44 -15.42 -1.61
C GLU A 279 -1.36 -14.35 -1.31
N THR A 280 -1.18 -13.96 -0.04
CA THR A 280 -0.32 -12.85 0.36
C THR A 280 0.96 -13.29 1.08
N TRP A 281 1.14 -14.59 1.33
CA TRP A 281 2.30 -15.12 2.06
C TRP A 281 3.66 -14.63 1.53
N PRO A 282 3.85 -14.44 0.19
CA PRO A 282 5.16 -14.00 -0.27
C PRO A 282 5.49 -12.58 0.17
N ALA A 283 4.51 -11.68 0.12
CA ALA A 283 4.68 -10.31 0.58
C ALA A 283 4.81 -10.25 2.12
N GLU A 284 4.03 -11.05 2.85
CA GLU A 284 4.10 -11.14 4.31
C GLU A 284 5.48 -11.63 4.78
N LEU A 285 5.98 -12.73 4.22
CA LEU A 285 7.27 -13.29 4.59
C LEU A 285 8.44 -12.37 4.19
N ALA A 286 8.36 -11.73 3.02
CA ALA A 286 9.35 -10.74 2.60
C ALA A 286 9.34 -9.51 3.51
N GLY A 287 8.16 -9.04 3.92
CA GLY A 287 8.01 -7.93 4.86
C GLY A 287 8.64 -8.23 6.21
N GLN A 288 8.36 -9.40 6.80
CA GLN A 288 8.97 -9.85 8.05
C GLN A 288 10.50 -9.93 7.95
N PHE A 289 11.00 -10.45 6.83
CA PHE A 289 12.43 -10.56 6.58
C PHE A 289 13.10 -9.18 6.44
N ASN A 290 12.55 -8.30 5.61
CA ASN A 290 13.09 -6.96 5.37
C ASN A 290 13.13 -6.14 6.66
N GLN A 291 12.09 -6.25 7.50
CA GLN A 291 12.05 -5.62 8.81
C GLN A 291 13.13 -6.18 9.75
N LEU A 292 13.28 -7.50 9.82
CA LEU A 292 14.27 -8.15 10.68
C LEU A 292 15.69 -7.78 10.27
N LYS A 293 15.94 -7.66 8.96
CA LYS A 293 17.29 -7.37 8.41
C LYS A 293 17.62 -5.89 8.36
N ASN A 294 16.66 -5.02 8.56
CA ASN A 294 16.81 -3.56 8.72
C ASN A 294 17.81 -2.92 7.72
N GLY A 295 17.68 -3.26 6.43
CA GLY A 295 18.52 -2.74 5.34
C GLY A 295 19.83 -3.50 5.08
N GLU A 296 20.25 -4.42 5.96
CA GLU A 296 21.41 -5.28 5.69
C GLU A 296 21.13 -6.29 4.57
N TRP A 297 19.89 -6.73 4.45
CA TRP A 297 19.39 -7.57 3.37
C TRP A 297 18.05 -7.01 2.90
N PHE A 298 17.66 -7.36 1.67
CA PHE A 298 16.35 -7.00 1.17
C PHE A 298 15.77 -8.06 0.24
N ILE A 299 14.45 -8.24 0.29
CA ILE A 299 13.70 -9.01 -0.70
C ILE A 299 12.84 -8.05 -1.49
N GLY A 300 13.04 -7.99 -2.81
CA GLY A 300 12.32 -7.10 -3.70
C GLY A 300 13.03 -6.91 -5.04
N ILE A 301 12.85 -5.74 -5.62
CA ILE A 301 13.48 -5.28 -6.86
C ILE A 301 14.26 -4.00 -6.55
N TRP A 302 15.47 -3.89 -7.08
CA TRP A 302 16.22 -2.65 -7.06
C TRP A 302 15.70 -1.68 -8.12
N HIS A 303 15.20 -0.55 -7.72
CA HIS A 303 14.78 0.54 -8.61
C HIS A 303 15.89 1.58 -8.69
N GLN A 304 16.65 1.53 -9.78
CA GLN A 304 17.82 2.40 -9.96
C GLN A 304 17.45 3.89 -9.97
N GLU A 305 16.32 4.22 -10.59
CA GLU A 305 15.79 5.59 -10.67
C GLU A 305 15.34 6.15 -9.33
N MET A 306 15.02 5.28 -8.37
CA MET A 306 14.58 5.64 -7.02
C MET A 306 15.68 5.44 -5.96
N ASN A 307 16.81 4.83 -6.34
CA ASN A 307 17.89 4.41 -5.43
C ASN A 307 17.35 3.62 -4.21
N HIS A 308 16.41 2.72 -4.47
CA HIS A 308 15.66 2.03 -3.41
C HIS A 308 15.25 0.61 -3.81
N TYR A 309 15.16 -0.27 -2.81
CA TYR A 309 14.63 -1.61 -2.96
C TYR A 309 13.13 -1.62 -2.63
N MET A 310 12.32 -2.28 -3.46
CA MET A 310 10.88 -2.42 -3.24
C MET A 310 10.42 -3.83 -3.56
N PHE A 311 9.44 -4.34 -2.79
CA PHE A 311 8.80 -5.61 -3.11
C PHE A 311 7.73 -5.40 -4.17
N ASP A 312 7.82 -6.13 -5.28
CA ASP A 312 6.81 -6.09 -6.35
C ASP A 312 5.70 -7.09 -6.04
N THR A 313 4.53 -6.57 -5.67
CA THR A 313 3.33 -7.37 -5.39
C THR A 313 2.59 -7.81 -6.66
N GLN A 314 2.88 -7.19 -7.81
CA GLN A 314 2.22 -7.49 -9.08
C GLN A 314 2.94 -8.59 -9.85
N ASN A 315 4.27 -8.68 -9.69
CA ASN A 315 5.08 -9.70 -10.31
C ASN A 315 5.96 -10.39 -9.26
N LEU A 316 5.38 -11.34 -8.58
CA LEU A 316 6.04 -12.09 -7.52
C LEU A 316 7.41 -12.64 -7.93
N TYR A 317 7.51 -13.17 -9.15
CA TYR A 317 8.71 -13.83 -9.66
C TYR A 317 9.84 -12.86 -10.07
N ALA A 318 9.59 -11.57 -10.08
CA ALA A 318 10.62 -10.54 -10.31
C ALA A 318 11.42 -10.22 -9.03
N ASN A 319 10.86 -10.48 -7.85
CA ASN A 319 11.53 -10.19 -6.59
C ASN A 319 12.76 -11.07 -6.39
N GLN A 320 13.86 -10.44 -5.99
CA GLN A 320 15.14 -11.08 -5.70
C GLN A 320 15.51 -10.93 -4.23
N VAL A 321 16.37 -11.79 -3.73
CA VAL A 321 16.99 -11.64 -2.43
C VAL A 321 18.34 -10.94 -2.61
N PHE A 322 18.51 -9.82 -1.92
CA PHE A 322 19.73 -9.02 -1.92
C PHE A 322 20.43 -9.12 -0.57
N ALA A 323 21.75 -9.15 -0.59
CA ALA A 323 22.61 -9.29 0.59
C ALA A 323 23.84 -8.40 0.48
N PRO A 324 24.58 -8.14 1.58
CA PRO A 324 25.83 -7.35 1.57
C PRO A 324 26.87 -7.81 0.57
N ASN A 325 26.97 -9.12 0.32
CA ASN A 325 27.94 -9.69 -0.62
C ASN A 325 27.48 -11.07 -1.13
N SER A 326 28.12 -11.56 -2.17
CA SER A 326 27.81 -12.83 -2.84
C SER A 326 28.26 -14.10 -2.10
N ASN A 327 28.99 -13.99 -0.99
CA ASN A 327 29.41 -15.15 -0.19
C ASN A 327 28.31 -15.62 0.77
N LEU A 328 27.25 -14.81 0.92
CA LEU A 328 26.09 -15.12 1.73
C LEU A 328 25.09 -15.92 0.88
N THR A 329 24.28 -16.74 1.53
CA THR A 329 23.29 -17.53 0.82
C THR A 329 21.93 -17.52 1.54
N TYR A 330 20.90 -17.89 0.84
CA TYR A 330 19.55 -18.02 1.39
C TYR A 330 18.88 -19.31 0.89
N ARG A 331 17.85 -19.73 1.59
CA ARG A 331 17.00 -20.84 1.18
C ARG A 331 15.55 -20.58 1.54
N LEU A 332 14.70 -20.58 0.52
CA LEU A 332 13.25 -20.67 0.69
C LEU A 332 12.84 -22.14 0.57
N SER A 333 12.03 -22.63 1.51
CA SER A 333 11.59 -24.02 1.51
C SER A 333 10.12 -24.12 1.91
N LEU A 334 9.43 -25.13 1.34
CA LEU A 334 8.05 -25.44 1.64
C LEU A 334 8.00 -26.74 2.45
N THR A 335 7.42 -26.65 3.64
CA THR A 335 7.06 -27.82 4.43
C THR A 335 5.57 -28.07 4.25
N LYS A 336 5.22 -29.21 3.70
CA LYS A 336 3.83 -29.61 3.56
C LYS A 336 3.22 -29.86 4.94
N GLY A 337 2.07 -29.25 5.17
CA GLY A 337 1.23 -29.62 6.31
C GLY A 337 0.82 -31.08 6.17
N ASP A 338 0.64 -31.76 7.30
CA ASP A 338 0.04 -33.08 7.28
C ASP A 338 -1.32 -32.97 6.58
N THR A 339 -1.39 -33.51 5.36
CA THR A 339 -2.64 -33.61 4.60
C THR A 339 -3.56 -34.71 5.15
N THR A 340 -3.23 -35.28 6.31
CA THR A 340 -4.22 -36.01 7.09
C THR A 340 -5.33 -34.97 7.33
N PRO A 341 -6.58 -35.23 6.88
CA PRO A 341 -7.69 -34.35 7.24
C PRO A 341 -7.58 -34.14 8.74
N PRO A 342 -7.71 -32.94 9.30
CA PRO A 342 -7.62 -32.72 10.73
C PRO A 342 -8.53 -33.79 11.32
N THR A 343 -7.94 -34.72 12.06
CA THR A 343 -8.71 -35.65 12.85
C THR A 343 -9.56 -34.71 13.64
N GLN A 344 -10.83 -34.61 13.29
CA GLN A 344 -11.82 -33.77 13.94
C GLN A 344 -11.52 -33.97 15.43
N PRO A 345 -11.22 -32.89 16.19
CA PRO A 345 -10.77 -33.05 17.57
C PRO A 345 -11.68 -34.08 18.16
N ASP A 346 -11.10 -35.16 18.75
CA ASP A 346 -11.87 -36.28 19.23
C ASP A 346 -12.91 -35.75 20.22
N ASN A 347 -14.06 -35.40 19.67
CA ASN A 347 -15.21 -34.89 20.39
C ASN A 347 -15.95 -36.06 21.07
N SER A 348 -15.33 -37.23 21.12
CA SER A 348 -15.88 -38.37 21.85
C SER A 348 -16.07 -37.98 23.31
N TRP A 349 -17.23 -38.27 23.80
CA TRP A 349 -17.53 -38.10 25.22
C TRP A 349 -16.55 -38.89 26.09
N ASN A 350 -16.04 -38.27 27.13
CA ASN A 350 -15.13 -38.86 28.09
C ASN A 350 -15.63 -38.62 29.52
N LYS A 351 -15.80 -39.68 30.29
CA LYS A 351 -16.33 -39.61 31.65
C LYS A 351 -15.56 -38.70 32.61
N GLY A 352 -14.25 -38.54 32.41
CA GLY A 352 -13.39 -37.71 33.24
C GLY A 352 -13.33 -36.25 32.86
N LYS A 353 -13.84 -35.90 31.66
CA LYS A 353 -13.77 -34.52 31.10
C LYS A 353 -14.95 -33.69 31.60
N ILE A 354 -14.67 -32.40 31.85
CA ILE A 354 -15.68 -31.39 32.16
C ILE A 354 -16.24 -30.83 30.86
N TYR A 355 -17.55 -30.70 30.79
CA TYR A 355 -18.26 -30.06 29.67
C TYR A 355 -19.12 -28.91 30.19
N THR A 356 -19.20 -27.84 29.41
CA THR A 356 -19.99 -26.65 29.75
C THR A 356 -21.05 -26.41 28.66
N ALA A 357 -22.02 -25.55 28.94
CA ALA A 357 -23.09 -25.22 28.00
C ALA A 357 -22.57 -24.89 26.61
N GLY A 358 -23.16 -25.50 25.57
CA GLY A 358 -22.78 -25.32 24.16
C GLY A 358 -21.68 -26.24 23.66
N MET A 359 -20.99 -26.99 24.51
CA MET A 359 -20.01 -28.01 24.07
C MET A 359 -20.70 -29.18 23.40
N VAL A 360 -20.19 -29.58 22.24
CA VAL A 360 -20.73 -30.72 21.45
C VAL A 360 -19.79 -31.89 21.56
N VAL A 361 -20.37 -33.07 21.82
CA VAL A 361 -19.65 -34.37 21.86
C VAL A 361 -20.31 -35.39 20.95
N THR A 362 -19.54 -36.37 20.51
CA THR A 362 -20.04 -37.55 19.83
C THR A 362 -20.03 -38.71 20.80
N HIS A 363 -21.17 -39.39 20.98
CA HIS A 363 -21.30 -40.58 21.80
C HIS A 363 -22.26 -41.58 21.15
N LYS A 364 -21.81 -42.85 20.99
CA LYS A 364 -22.58 -43.91 20.33
C LYS A 364 -23.15 -43.53 18.97
N GLY A 365 -22.34 -42.81 18.17
CA GLY A 365 -22.68 -42.40 16.81
C GLY A 365 -23.68 -41.24 16.70
N LYS A 366 -24.04 -40.59 17.81
CA LYS A 366 -24.89 -39.39 17.85
C LYS A 366 -24.13 -38.20 18.39
N SER A 367 -24.53 -37.02 17.92
CA SER A 367 -24.02 -35.74 18.42
C SER A 367 -24.89 -35.25 19.57
N TRP A 368 -24.28 -34.76 20.64
CA TRP A 368 -24.94 -34.29 21.86
C TRP A 368 -24.36 -32.92 22.25
N THR A 369 -25.24 -32.01 22.61
CA THR A 369 -24.83 -30.68 23.10
C THR A 369 -25.10 -30.56 24.59
N ALA A 370 -24.07 -30.19 25.36
CA ALA A 370 -24.23 -29.91 26.79
C ALA A 370 -25.06 -28.63 26.98
N GLN A 371 -26.10 -28.69 27.80
CA GLN A 371 -26.98 -27.55 28.11
C GLN A 371 -26.45 -26.70 29.27
N TRP A 372 -25.70 -27.32 30.17
CA TRP A 372 -25.02 -26.69 31.31
C TRP A 372 -23.78 -27.47 31.70
N TRP A 373 -23.13 -27.12 32.78
CA TRP A 373 -21.93 -27.76 33.30
C TRP A 373 -22.22 -29.21 33.69
N THR A 374 -21.38 -30.18 33.25
CA THR A 374 -21.45 -31.57 33.62
C THR A 374 -20.07 -32.22 33.62
N GLN A 375 -19.92 -33.25 34.47
CA GLN A 375 -18.79 -34.19 34.47
C GLN A 375 -19.31 -35.57 34.84
N GLY A 376 -18.99 -36.57 34.02
CA GLY A 376 -19.33 -37.95 34.29
C GLY A 376 -20.72 -38.38 33.86
N GLU A 377 -21.63 -37.49 33.50
CA GLU A 377 -22.94 -37.83 32.94
C GLU A 377 -22.82 -38.31 31.49
N GLU A 378 -23.25 -39.54 31.22
CA GLU A 378 -23.17 -40.15 29.90
C GLU A 378 -24.28 -39.61 28.98
N PRO A 379 -23.96 -39.13 27.78
CA PRO A 379 -24.96 -38.70 26.81
C PRO A 379 -25.99 -39.78 26.46
N GLY A 380 -27.26 -39.40 26.49
CA GLY A 380 -28.38 -40.30 26.18
C GLY A 380 -28.85 -41.20 27.35
N THR A 381 -28.34 -40.99 28.58
CA THR A 381 -28.77 -41.76 29.75
C THR A 381 -29.73 -41.00 30.68
N THR A 382 -29.79 -39.66 30.59
CA THR A 382 -30.52 -38.80 31.53
C THR A 382 -31.86 -38.30 31.01
N GLY A 383 -32.36 -38.82 29.90
CA GLY A 383 -33.68 -38.51 29.33
C GLY A 383 -33.79 -37.07 28.76
N GLU A 384 -35.02 -36.68 28.40
CA GLU A 384 -35.28 -35.41 27.70
C GLU A 384 -34.89 -34.18 28.50
N TRP A 385 -34.85 -34.22 29.80
CA TRP A 385 -34.50 -33.12 30.70
C TRP A 385 -33.04 -33.21 31.20
N GLY A 386 -32.25 -34.12 30.66
CA GLY A 386 -30.85 -34.25 30.99
C GLY A 386 -29.97 -33.15 30.43
N VAL A 387 -28.69 -33.18 30.82
CA VAL A 387 -27.69 -32.18 30.38
C VAL A 387 -27.38 -32.28 28.88
N TRP A 388 -27.58 -33.44 28.29
CA TRP A 388 -27.23 -33.72 26.87
C TRP A 388 -28.46 -33.73 25.96
N ARG A 389 -28.43 -32.88 24.94
CA ARG A 389 -29.48 -32.82 23.91
C ARG A 389 -28.90 -32.80 22.51
#